data_a59cce9fd34d15e3e1b1c4d9349ebbb9
#
_entry.id   a59cce9fd34d15e3e1b1c4d9349ebbb9
#
_cell.length_a   1.000
_cell.length_b   1.000
_cell.length_c   1.000
_cell.angle_alpha   90.00
_cell.angle_beta   90.00
_cell.angle_gamma   90.00
#
_symmetry.space_group_name_H-M   'P 1'
#
loop_
_entity.id
_entity.type
_entity.pdbx_description
1 polymer ?
#
loop_
_entity_poly.entity_id
_entity_poly.type
_entity_poly.pdbx_seq_one_letter_code
_entity_poly.pdbx_strand_id
1 'polypeptide(L)'
;EHDFIHFIFDYDTTPMGEVMVLSNSMAKAWRWSYFAILFSSLFMAIRNSFSPKKRLRYGSLWFRIKYLPVVTYVRLVREGYKVGKQSPWMFGVDIEKLYHIPTEEVRNILNIQPSKLWKAVQPHWAKLHARYKEINADAIN
;
A
#
# COMPACT_ATOMS: atom_id res chain seq x y z
N GLU A 1 -12.40 -5.19 9.91
CA GLU A 1 -12.08 -5.90 8.63
C GLU A 1 -10.93 -5.23 7.87
N HIS A 2 -10.97 -3.90 7.69
CA HIS A 2 -9.90 -3.15 7.01
C HIS A 2 -8.53 -3.36 7.68
N ASP A 3 -8.45 -3.20 9.00
CA ASP A 3 -7.22 -3.37 9.77
C ASP A 3 -6.72 -4.83 9.72
N PHE A 4 -7.64 -5.79 9.63
CA PHE A 4 -7.29 -7.19 9.45
C PHE A 4 -6.59 -7.44 8.11
N ILE A 5 -7.01 -6.76 7.05
CA ILE A 5 -6.32 -6.84 5.74
C ILE A 5 -4.89 -6.33 5.87
N HIS A 6 -4.66 -5.19 6.54
CA HIS A 6 -3.31 -4.70 6.81
C HIS A 6 -2.46 -5.76 7.50
N PHE A 7 -2.98 -6.34 8.55
CA PHE A 7 -2.28 -7.32 9.37
C PHE A 7 -1.97 -8.62 8.61
N ILE A 8 -2.96 -9.20 7.92
CA ILE A 8 -2.80 -10.51 7.30
C ILE A 8 -1.93 -10.47 6.03
N PHE A 9 -1.95 -9.36 5.29
CA PHE A 9 -1.13 -9.16 4.09
C PHE A 9 0.19 -8.43 4.36
N ASP A 10 0.46 -8.05 5.61
CA ASP A 10 1.66 -7.30 6.02
C ASP A 10 1.76 -5.93 5.30
N TYR A 11 0.62 -5.28 5.09
CA TYR A 11 0.56 -3.93 4.55
C TYR A 11 0.66 -2.92 5.70
N ASP A 12 1.52 -1.92 5.57
CA ASP A 12 1.62 -0.86 6.56
C ASP A 12 0.51 0.21 6.37
N THR A 13 0.38 1.11 7.34
CA THR A 13 -0.58 2.22 7.32
C THR A 13 -0.06 3.45 6.58
N THR A 14 0.99 3.31 5.74
CA THR A 14 1.42 4.39 4.85
C THR A 14 0.44 4.56 3.69
N PRO A 15 0.42 5.72 3.01
CA PRO A 15 -0.43 5.91 1.83
C PRO A 15 -0.26 4.84 0.74
N MET A 16 0.92 4.20 0.66
CA MET A 16 1.16 3.12 -0.30
C MET A 16 0.64 1.77 0.21
N GLY A 17 0.68 1.52 1.51
CA GLY A 17 0.02 0.36 2.12
C GLY A 17 -1.49 0.43 1.94
N GLU A 18 -2.09 1.61 2.13
CA GLU A 18 -3.51 1.85 1.86
C GLU A 18 -3.89 1.56 0.39
N VAL A 19 -3.03 1.93 -0.56
CA VAL A 19 -3.23 1.60 -1.98
C VAL A 19 -3.28 0.09 -2.19
N MET A 20 -2.44 -0.68 -1.49
CA MET A 20 -2.45 -2.14 -1.56
C MET A 20 -3.74 -2.72 -1.01
N VAL A 21 -4.22 -2.24 0.15
CA VAL A 21 -5.49 -2.67 0.76
C VAL A 21 -6.68 -2.38 -0.15
N LEU A 22 -6.77 -1.15 -0.65
CA LEU A 22 -7.85 -0.73 -1.55
C LEU A 22 -7.87 -1.54 -2.85
N SER A 23 -6.70 -1.79 -3.43
CA SER A 23 -6.58 -2.55 -4.67
C SER A 23 -6.92 -4.03 -4.47
N ASN A 24 -6.53 -4.59 -3.32
CA ASN A 24 -6.89 -5.95 -2.91
C ASN A 24 -8.42 -6.07 -2.76
N SER A 25 -9.03 -5.15 -2.02
CA SER A 25 -10.48 -5.11 -1.79
C SER A 25 -11.26 -4.92 -3.09
N MET A 26 -10.76 -4.06 -4.00
CA MET A 26 -11.38 -3.82 -5.31
C MET A 26 -11.41 -5.06 -6.20
N ALA A 27 -10.47 -5.97 -6.05
CA ALA A 27 -10.43 -7.21 -6.81
C ALA A 27 -11.61 -8.14 -6.53
N LYS A 28 -12.26 -7.97 -5.39
CA LYS A 28 -13.40 -8.78 -4.92
C LYS A 28 -14.72 -8.01 -4.91
N ALA A 29 -14.68 -6.75 -4.51
CA ALA A 29 -15.85 -5.88 -4.45
C ALA A 29 -15.67 -4.69 -5.39
N TRP A 30 -16.37 -4.73 -6.51
CA TRP A 30 -16.39 -3.63 -7.46
C TRP A 30 -17.29 -2.50 -6.92
N ARG A 31 -16.70 -1.59 -6.13
CA ARG A 31 -17.42 -0.41 -5.59
C ARG A 31 -16.82 0.86 -6.16
N TRP A 32 -17.67 1.77 -6.62
CA TRP A 32 -17.27 3.08 -7.15
C TRP A 32 -16.41 3.89 -6.15
N SER A 33 -16.65 3.74 -4.86
CA SER A 33 -15.87 4.40 -3.81
C SER A 33 -14.38 4.02 -3.85
N TYR A 34 -14.04 2.77 -4.14
CA TYR A 34 -12.65 2.34 -4.27
C TYR A 34 -11.95 3.00 -5.46
N PHE A 35 -12.67 3.14 -6.58
CA PHE A 35 -12.14 3.88 -7.74
C PHE A 35 -11.91 5.34 -7.43
N ALA A 36 -12.85 6.01 -6.78
CA ALA A 36 -12.71 7.41 -6.41
C ALA A 36 -11.49 7.65 -5.52
N ILE A 37 -11.27 6.78 -4.52
CA ILE A 37 -10.12 6.89 -3.62
C ILE A 37 -8.82 6.59 -4.37
N LEU A 38 -8.77 5.53 -5.18
CA LEU A 38 -7.58 5.20 -5.96
C LEU A 38 -7.26 6.29 -6.99
N PHE A 39 -8.27 6.86 -7.63
CA PHE A 39 -8.08 7.96 -8.59
C PHE A 39 -7.56 9.23 -7.90
N SER A 40 -8.12 9.60 -6.75
CA SER A 40 -7.63 10.72 -5.95
C SER A 40 -6.18 10.52 -5.48
N SER A 41 -5.86 9.29 -5.05
CA SER A 41 -4.50 8.92 -4.63
C SER A 41 -3.52 8.95 -5.81
N LEU A 42 -3.95 8.53 -7.00
CA LEU A 42 -3.17 8.63 -8.23
C LEU A 42 -2.88 10.10 -8.58
N PHE A 43 -3.89 10.95 -8.51
CA PHE A 43 -3.72 12.39 -8.76
C PHE A 43 -2.70 13.01 -7.79
N MET A 44 -2.77 12.64 -6.51
CA MET A 44 -1.80 13.05 -5.49
C MET A 44 -0.38 12.54 -5.79
N ALA A 45 -0.25 11.29 -6.25
CA ALA A 45 1.03 10.70 -6.64
C ALA A 45 1.64 11.42 -7.85
N ILE A 46 0.82 11.76 -8.86
CA ILE A 46 1.22 12.55 -10.02
C ILE A 46 1.70 13.94 -9.57
N ARG A 47 0.89 14.67 -8.82
CA ARG A 47 1.23 16.00 -8.30
C ARG A 47 2.55 15.98 -7.52
N ASN A 48 2.76 14.98 -6.68
CA ASN A 48 3.98 14.83 -5.89
C ASN A 48 5.21 14.48 -6.75
N SER A 49 5.02 13.75 -7.86
CA SER A 49 6.10 13.42 -8.80
C SER A 49 6.65 14.65 -9.51
N PHE A 50 5.79 15.63 -9.81
CA PHE A 50 6.17 16.84 -10.55
C PHE A 50 6.47 18.04 -9.65
N SER A 51 6.30 17.94 -8.34
CA SER A 51 6.58 19.04 -7.41
C SER A 51 8.07 19.39 -7.37
N PRO A 52 8.49 20.63 -7.74
CA PRO A 52 9.90 21.02 -7.79
C PRO A 52 10.57 20.96 -6.40
N LYS A 53 9.87 21.28 -5.32
CA LYS A 53 10.39 21.21 -3.94
C LYS A 53 10.71 19.79 -3.50
N LYS A 54 10.01 18.79 -4.01
CA LYS A 54 10.24 17.37 -3.71
C LYS A 54 11.27 16.74 -4.65
N ARG A 55 11.42 17.28 -5.86
CA ARG A 55 12.35 16.78 -6.90
C ARG A 55 13.83 16.84 -6.46
N LEU A 56 14.21 17.84 -5.72
CA LEU A 56 15.59 18.03 -5.23
C LEU A 56 16.03 17.02 -4.15
N ARG A 57 15.10 16.28 -3.54
CA ARG A 57 15.35 15.40 -2.40
C ARG A 57 15.59 13.94 -2.75
N TYR A 58 15.34 13.52 -3.98
CA TYR A 58 15.34 12.11 -4.38
C TYR A 58 16.68 11.57 -4.92
N GLY A 59 17.81 12.23 -4.72
CA GLY A 59 19.12 11.71 -5.14
C GLY A 59 19.28 11.58 -6.66
N SER A 60 19.99 10.56 -7.13
CA SER A 60 20.34 10.39 -8.55
C SER A 60 19.11 10.22 -9.46
N LEU A 61 19.24 10.63 -10.74
CA LEU A 61 18.18 10.58 -11.76
C LEU A 61 17.62 9.15 -11.94
N TRP A 62 18.46 8.14 -11.87
CA TRP A 62 18.11 6.73 -12.01
C TRP A 62 17.21 6.23 -10.89
N PHE A 63 17.52 6.63 -9.66
CA PHE A 63 16.71 6.32 -8.48
C PHE A 63 15.33 6.99 -8.57
N ARG A 64 15.28 8.20 -9.12
CA ARG A 64 14.04 8.95 -9.35
C ARG A 64 13.10 8.24 -10.34
N ILE A 65 13.64 7.71 -11.44
CA ILE A 65 12.83 7.03 -12.49
C ILE A 65 12.28 5.70 -11.95
N LYS A 66 13.10 4.92 -11.25
CA LYS A 66 12.71 3.61 -10.73
C LYS A 66 11.63 3.69 -9.64
N TYR A 67 11.67 4.74 -8.83
CA TYR A 67 10.79 4.94 -7.67
C TYR A 67 9.92 6.20 -7.81
N LEU A 68 9.66 6.66 -9.02
CA LEU A 68 8.67 7.69 -9.27
C LEU A 68 7.37 7.29 -8.57
N PRO A 69 6.79 8.14 -7.71
CA PRO A 69 5.57 7.80 -6.97
C PRO A 69 4.46 7.26 -7.87
N VAL A 70 4.30 7.82 -9.07
CA VAL A 70 3.29 7.35 -10.03
C VAL A 70 3.57 5.95 -10.57
N VAL A 71 4.84 5.64 -10.90
CA VAL A 71 5.21 4.31 -11.43
C VAL A 71 5.05 3.24 -10.34
N THR A 72 5.52 3.55 -9.14
CA THR A 72 5.37 2.65 -7.98
C THR A 72 3.90 2.47 -7.63
N TYR A 73 3.11 3.55 -7.65
CA TYR A 73 1.67 3.50 -7.44
C TYR A 73 0.98 2.53 -8.39
N VAL A 74 1.19 2.68 -9.70
CA VAL A 74 0.56 1.79 -10.72
C VAL A 74 0.97 0.33 -10.52
N ARG A 75 2.24 0.08 -10.19
CA ARG A 75 2.73 -1.28 -9.89
C ARG A 75 2.05 -1.86 -8.66
N LEU A 76 1.90 -1.08 -7.59
CA LEU A 76 1.25 -1.51 -6.36
C LEU A 76 -0.26 -1.76 -6.56
N VAL A 77 -0.95 -0.90 -7.30
CA VAL A 77 -2.36 -1.12 -7.66
C VAL A 77 -2.53 -2.45 -8.39
N ARG A 78 -1.70 -2.70 -9.40
CA ARG A 78 -1.74 -3.96 -10.17
C ARG A 78 -1.44 -5.18 -9.28
N GLU A 79 -0.44 -5.07 -8.42
CA GLU A 79 -0.04 -6.15 -7.52
C GLU A 79 -1.11 -6.42 -6.46
N GLY A 80 -1.63 -5.37 -5.80
CA GLY A 80 -2.72 -5.50 -4.82
C GLY A 80 -3.96 -6.15 -5.44
N TYR A 81 -4.32 -5.75 -6.64
CA TYR A 81 -5.42 -6.36 -7.39
C TYR A 81 -5.19 -7.85 -7.69
N LYS A 82 -3.97 -8.21 -8.12
CA LYS A 82 -3.57 -9.60 -8.37
C LYS A 82 -3.66 -10.44 -7.10
N VAL A 83 -3.08 -9.95 -6.00
CA VAL A 83 -3.13 -10.63 -4.70
C VAL A 83 -4.58 -10.78 -4.24
N GLY A 84 -5.39 -9.73 -4.36
CA GLY A 84 -6.79 -9.77 -4.01
C GLY A 84 -7.59 -10.80 -4.81
N LYS A 85 -7.31 -10.98 -6.10
CA LYS A 85 -7.95 -12.05 -6.90
C LYS A 85 -7.61 -13.45 -6.43
N GLN A 86 -6.39 -13.66 -5.95
CA GLN A 86 -5.90 -14.97 -5.50
C GLN A 86 -6.32 -15.31 -4.07
N SER A 87 -6.65 -14.28 -3.27
CA SER A 87 -7.03 -14.42 -1.87
C SER A 87 -8.52 -14.72 -1.71
N PRO A 88 -8.97 -15.31 -0.61
CA PRO A 88 -10.39 -15.43 -0.30
C PRO A 88 -11.04 -14.06 -0.08
N TRP A 89 -12.38 -14.04 -0.08
CA TRP A 89 -13.15 -12.83 0.25
C TRP A 89 -13.06 -12.54 1.75
N MET A 90 -12.27 -11.54 2.12
CA MET A 90 -11.96 -11.26 3.53
C MET A 90 -13.16 -10.72 4.34
N PHE A 91 -14.12 -10.05 3.68
CA PHE A 91 -15.33 -9.54 4.34
C PHE A 91 -16.35 -10.61 4.74
N GLY A 92 -16.11 -11.87 4.39
CA GLY A 92 -16.93 -13.00 4.83
C GLY A 92 -16.23 -13.92 5.82
N VAL A 93 -15.01 -13.58 6.20
CA VAL A 93 -14.22 -14.35 7.16
C VAL A 93 -14.62 -13.97 8.58
N ASP A 94 -14.90 -14.96 9.41
CA ASP A 94 -15.14 -14.77 10.86
C ASP A 94 -13.79 -14.48 11.55
N ILE A 95 -13.44 -13.20 11.58
CA ILE A 95 -12.15 -12.72 12.08
C ILE A 95 -11.97 -13.03 13.56
N GLU A 96 -13.06 -13.04 14.34
CA GLU A 96 -13.00 -13.29 15.79
C GLU A 96 -12.45 -14.68 16.10
N LYS A 97 -12.77 -15.66 15.27
CA LYS A 97 -12.23 -17.03 15.40
C LYS A 97 -10.74 -17.12 15.08
N LEU A 98 -10.20 -16.14 14.37
CA LEU A 98 -8.81 -16.14 13.94
C LEU A 98 -7.86 -15.39 14.88
N TYR A 99 -8.36 -14.59 15.82
CA TYR A 99 -7.52 -13.78 16.70
C TYR A 99 -6.57 -14.58 17.62
N HIS A 100 -6.90 -15.83 17.89
CA HIS A 100 -6.10 -16.69 18.76
C HIS A 100 -5.07 -17.54 17.99
N ILE A 101 -5.06 -17.43 16.67
CA ILE A 101 -4.20 -18.23 15.79
C ILE A 101 -3.01 -17.36 15.35
N PRO A 102 -1.78 -17.91 15.35
CA PRO A 102 -0.61 -17.19 14.83
C PRO A 102 -0.82 -16.74 13.37
N THR A 103 -0.35 -15.52 13.04
CA THR A 103 -0.57 -14.90 11.71
C THR A 103 -0.16 -15.80 10.55
N GLU A 104 0.96 -16.49 10.66
CA GLU A 104 1.44 -17.39 9.60
C GLU A 104 0.52 -18.60 9.40
N GLU A 105 -0.06 -19.11 10.46
CA GLU A 105 -1.04 -20.19 10.39
C GLU A 105 -2.35 -19.70 9.76
N VAL A 106 -2.82 -18.50 10.11
CA VAL A 106 -3.98 -17.86 9.47
C VAL A 106 -3.72 -17.68 7.97
N ARG A 107 -2.52 -17.23 7.57
CA ARG A 107 -2.13 -17.10 6.16
C ARG A 107 -2.19 -18.44 5.42
N ASN A 108 -1.73 -19.50 6.06
CA ASN A 108 -1.79 -20.85 5.49
C ASN A 108 -3.22 -21.34 5.33
N ILE A 109 -4.06 -21.19 6.37
CA ILE A 109 -5.49 -21.57 6.34
C ILE A 109 -6.22 -20.85 5.22
N LEU A 110 -5.96 -19.54 5.07
CA LEU A 110 -6.60 -18.69 4.07
C LEU A 110 -5.89 -18.73 2.70
N ASN A 111 -4.82 -19.53 2.56
CA ASN A 111 -3.98 -19.57 1.35
C ASN A 111 -3.52 -18.20 0.86
N ILE A 112 -3.09 -17.35 1.81
CA ILE A 112 -2.64 -15.99 1.54
C ILE A 112 -1.13 -15.95 1.40
N GLN A 113 -0.67 -15.42 0.27
CA GLN A 113 0.76 -15.17 0.04
C GLN A 113 1.01 -13.64 0.03
N PRO A 114 1.79 -13.11 1.00
CA PRO A 114 2.18 -11.70 0.99
C PRO A 114 2.93 -11.33 -0.28
N SER A 115 2.66 -10.13 -0.79
CA SER A 115 3.29 -9.65 -2.02
C SER A 115 4.80 -9.50 -1.89
N LYS A 116 5.54 -10.17 -2.77
CA LYS A 116 7.01 -10.02 -2.87
C LYS A 116 7.41 -8.60 -3.28
N LEU A 117 6.62 -7.97 -4.16
CA LEU A 117 6.85 -6.59 -4.58
C LEU A 117 6.67 -5.64 -3.40
N TRP A 118 5.61 -5.82 -2.60
CA TRP A 118 5.37 -5.01 -1.42
C TRP A 118 6.52 -5.12 -0.41
N LYS A 119 6.92 -6.32 -0.05
CA LYS A 119 8.05 -6.57 0.86
C LYS A 119 9.35 -5.89 0.40
N ALA A 120 9.58 -5.81 -0.91
CA ALA A 120 10.75 -5.14 -1.46
C ALA A 120 10.67 -3.61 -1.43
N VAL A 121 9.46 -3.05 -1.52
CA VAL A 121 9.23 -1.60 -1.64
C VAL A 121 8.95 -0.95 -0.28
N GLN A 122 8.31 -1.66 0.64
CA GLN A 122 7.89 -1.18 1.96
C GLN A 122 9.02 -0.50 2.77
N PRO A 123 10.23 -1.08 2.95
CA PRO A 123 11.27 -0.44 3.74
C PRO A 123 11.71 0.91 3.17
N HIS A 124 11.65 1.05 1.86
CA HIS A 124 11.98 2.30 1.17
C HIS A 124 10.94 3.38 1.44
N TRP A 125 9.66 3.03 1.34
CA TRP A 125 8.54 3.95 1.61
C TRP A 125 8.45 4.33 3.09
N ALA A 126 8.71 3.40 4.00
CA ALA A 126 8.76 3.68 5.43
C ALA A 126 9.82 4.75 5.76
N LYS A 127 11.02 4.64 5.19
CA LYS A 127 12.09 5.65 5.34
C LYS A 127 11.69 7.01 4.75
N LEU A 128 11.07 7.03 3.58
CA LEU A 128 10.61 8.28 2.97
C LEU A 128 9.50 8.94 3.79
N HIS A 129 8.59 8.14 4.35
CA HIS A 129 7.50 8.64 5.17
C HIS A 129 8.00 9.20 6.51
N ALA A 130 8.92 8.52 7.18
CA ALA A 130 9.58 9.00 8.40
C ALA A 130 10.26 10.35 8.16
N ARG A 131 11.08 10.44 7.10
CA ARG A 131 11.76 11.69 6.73
C ARG A 131 10.81 12.82 6.37
N TYR A 132 9.66 12.50 5.78
CA TYR A 132 8.63 13.50 5.49
C TYR A 132 7.99 14.06 6.77
N LYS A 133 7.76 13.20 7.77
CA LYS A 133 7.23 13.61 9.08
C LYS A 133 8.22 14.54 9.81
N GLU A 134 9.51 14.18 9.84
CA GLU A 134 10.56 15.00 10.45
C GLU A 134 10.59 16.43 9.87
N ILE A 135 10.61 16.52 8.54
CA ILE A 135 10.68 17.83 7.86
C ILE A 135 9.44 18.70 8.10
N ASN A 136 8.25 18.08 8.21
CA ASN A 136 7.05 18.85 8.49
C ASN A 136 6.94 19.23 9.98
N ALA A 137 7.50 18.45 10.90
CA ALA A 137 7.60 18.82 12.30
C ALA A 137 8.50 20.06 12.49
N ASP A 138 9.64 20.12 11.77
CA ASP A 138 10.56 21.26 11.81
C ASP A 138 9.97 22.54 11.15
N ALA A 139 8.98 22.41 10.30
CA ALA A 139 8.34 23.53 9.61
C ALA A 139 7.19 24.17 10.39
N ILE A 140 6.77 23.58 11.50
CA ILE A 140 5.67 24.03 12.36
C ILE A 140 6.22 24.74 13.62
N ASN A 141 7.50 24.53 13.94
CA ASN A 141 8.23 25.23 15.01
C ASN A 141 9.01 26.43 14.45
#